data_b070937f1c7a523ca6d592bcc0beae5c
#
_entry.id   b070937f1c7a523ca6d592bcc0beae5c
#
_cell.length_a   1.000
_cell.length_b   1.000
_cell.length_c   1.000
_cell.angle_alpha   90.00
_cell.angle_beta   90.00
_cell.angle_gamma   90.00
#
_symmetry.space_group_name_H-M   'P 1'
#
loop_
_entity.id
_entity.type
_entity.pdbx_description
1 polymer ?
#
loop_
_entity_poly.entity_id
_entity_poly.type
_entity_poly.pdbx_seq_one_letter_code
_entity_poly.pdbx_strand_id
1 'polypeptide(L)'
;MLSAPEPLAERHQLDSFTSGEVSLDDWLKRRARANQVSDSSRTFVVADGEAVIGYYCLAAGAIGREDAPKALRRNRPDPIPVMVLGRLAIHTNHQQKGIGTALLRDA
;
A
#
# COMPACT_ATOMS: atom_id res chain seq x y z
N MET A 1 12.92 -14.45 -8.01
CA MET A 1 12.06 -13.83 -9.01
C MET A 1 11.00 -13.00 -8.32
N LEU A 2 10.81 -11.76 -8.76
CA LEU A 2 9.83 -10.87 -8.13
C LEU A 2 8.41 -11.25 -8.54
N SER A 3 7.50 -11.22 -7.57
CA SER A 3 6.08 -11.41 -7.87
C SER A 3 5.46 -10.13 -8.44
N ALA A 4 4.30 -10.25 -9.09
CA ALA A 4 3.42 -9.10 -9.27
C ALA A 4 2.88 -8.67 -7.90
N PRO A 5 2.38 -7.42 -7.75
CA PRO A 5 1.74 -7.03 -6.51
C PRO A 5 0.60 -7.98 -6.14
N GLU A 6 0.60 -8.42 -4.88
CA GLU A 6 -0.39 -9.35 -4.37
C GLU A 6 -0.77 -8.99 -2.94
N PRO A 7 -1.98 -9.37 -2.48
CA PRO A 7 -2.37 -9.08 -1.10
C PRO A 7 -1.40 -9.71 -0.11
N LEU A 8 -1.11 -8.99 0.98
CA LEU A 8 -0.29 -9.50 2.06
C LEU A 8 -0.92 -10.74 2.66
N ALA A 9 -0.14 -11.84 2.74
CA ALA A 9 -0.57 -13.13 3.26
C ALA A 9 0.36 -13.60 4.37
N GLU A 10 -0.06 -14.64 5.10
CA GLU A 10 0.74 -15.18 6.20
C GLU A 10 2.08 -15.74 5.74
N ARG A 11 2.15 -16.27 4.51
CA ARG A 11 3.40 -16.82 3.95
C ARG A 11 4.47 -15.77 3.71
N HIS A 12 4.10 -14.50 3.63
CA HIS A 12 5.05 -13.43 3.34
C HIS A 12 5.96 -13.17 4.55
N GLN A 13 7.26 -13.08 4.29
CA GLN A 13 8.27 -12.81 5.31
C GLN A 13 8.60 -11.32 5.34
N LEU A 14 8.41 -10.69 6.49
CA LEU A 14 8.57 -9.26 6.67
C LEU A 14 9.84 -8.90 7.44
N ASP A 15 10.45 -9.85 8.14
CA ASP A 15 11.51 -9.58 9.13
C ASP A 15 12.74 -8.89 8.54
N SER A 16 13.09 -9.21 7.30
CA SER A 16 14.26 -8.64 6.64
C SER A 16 13.95 -7.35 5.88
N PHE A 17 12.69 -6.89 5.87
CA PHE A 17 12.31 -5.70 5.13
C PHE A 17 12.91 -4.46 5.77
N THR A 18 13.62 -3.67 4.98
CA THR A 18 14.13 -2.36 5.38
C THR A 18 14.14 -1.42 4.16
N SER A 19 13.45 -0.30 4.29
CA SER A 19 13.36 0.70 3.24
C SER A 19 14.30 1.90 3.48
N GLY A 20 14.88 1.98 4.67
CA GLY A 20 15.60 3.16 5.13
C GLY A 20 14.74 4.10 5.96
N GLU A 21 13.42 3.88 5.98
CA GLU A 21 12.46 4.63 6.82
C GLU A 21 11.91 3.72 7.90
N VAL A 22 12.38 3.89 9.14
CA VAL A 22 12.01 3.01 10.26
C VAL A 22 10.50 2.98 10.48
N SER A 23 9.83 4.11 10.36
CA SER A 23 8.38 4.19 10.57
C SER A 23 7.60 3.34 9.57
N LEU A 24 8.03 3.31 8.30
CA LEU A 24 7.40 2.49 7.26
C LEU A 24 7.68 1.00 7.49
N ASP A 25 8.89 0.67 7.89
CA ASP A 25 9.29 -0.70 8.15
C ASP A 25 8.57 -1.27 9.37
N ASP A 26 8.49 -0.51 10.45
CA ASP A 26 7.79 -0.90 11.67
C ASP A 26 6.29 -1.05 11.42
N TRP A 27 5.69 -0.16 10.64
CA TRP A 27 4.28 -0.28 10.31
C TRP A 27 3.98 -1.58 9.59
N LEU A 28 4.79 -1.92 8.58
CA LEU A 28 4.63 -3.18 7.84
C LEU A 28 4.73 -4.39 8.77
N LYS A 29 5.74 -4.43 9.62
CA LYS A 29 6.01 -5.58 10.49
C LYS A 29 5.01 -5.72 11.63
N ARG A 30 4.50 -4.60 12.16
CA ARG A 30 3.70 -4.60 13.40
C ARG A 30 2.22 -4.36 13.17
N ARG A 31 1.83 -3.67 12.10
CA ARG A 31 0.47 -3.19 11.94
C ARG A 31 -0.25 -3.65 10.70
N ALA A 32 0.46 -3.95 9.62
CA ALA A 32 -0.18 -4.23 8.33
C ALA A 32 -1.17 -5.38 8.41
N ARG A 33 -0.78 -6.51 9.00
CA ARG A 33 -1.67 -7.68 9.10
C ARG A 33 -2.88 -7.42 9.98
N ALA A 34 -2.69 -6.79 11.12
CA ALA A 34 -3.80 -6.46 12.01
C ALA A 34 -4.79 -5.51 11.36
N ASN A 35 -4.30 -4.50 10.64
CA ASN A 35 -5.15 -3.56 9.93
C ASN A 35 -5.91 -4.22 8.79
N GLN A 36 -5.31 -5.20 8.12
CA GLN A 36 -5.98 -5.95 7.06
C GLN A 36 -7.10 -6.84 7.61
N VAL A 37 -6.87 -7.48 8.74
CA VAL A 37 -7.89 -8.29 9.42
C VAL A 37 -9.07 -7.44 9.87
N SER A 38 -8.82 -6.23 10.36
CA SER A 38 -9.87 -5.31 10.82
C SER A 38 -10.47 -4.46 9.71
N ASP A 39 -10.06 -4.65 8.45
CA ASP A 39 -10.47 -3.84 7.30
C ASP A 39 -10.11 -2.35 7.41
N SER A 40 -9.19 -1.97 8.30
CA SER A 40 -8.73 -0.59 8.41
C SER A 40 -7.92 -0.16 7.18
N SER A 41 -7.15 -1.08 6.62
CA SER A 41 -6.42 -0.88 5.38
C SER A 41 -6.08 -2.21 4.73
N ARG A 42 -5.76 -2.18 3.44
CA ARG A 42 -5.30 -3.35 2.71
C ARG A 42 -3.87 -3.13 2.23
N THR A 43 -3.02 -4.12 2.44
CA THR A 43 -1.62 -4.07 2.05
C THR A 43 -1.36 -5.02 0.90
N PHE A 44 -0.67 -4.50 -0.12
CA PHE A 44 -0.23 -5.26 -1.29
C PHE A 44 1.29 -5.28 -1.28
N VAL A 45 1.86 -6.43 -1.60
CA VAL A 45 3.31 -6.62 -1.52
C VAL A 45 3.86 -7.15 -2.83
N VAL A 46 5.12 -6.79 -3.11
CA VAL A 46 5.95 -7.47 -4.11
C VAL A 46 6.98 -8.28 -3.33
N ALA A 47 7.11 -9.54 -3.69
CA ALA A 47 8.00 -10.45 -2.98
C ALA A 47 8.98 -11.13 -3.93
N ASP A 48 10.17 -11.44 -3.42
CA ASP A 48 11.13 -12.33 -4.04
C ASP A 48 11.04 -13.67 -3.28
N GLY A 49 10.39 -14.66 -3.89
CA GLY A 49 9.95 -15.82 -3.15
C GLY A 49 8.89 -15.44 -2.12
N GLU A 50 9.20 -15.59 -0.84
CA GLU A 50 8.32 -15.18 0.26
C GLU A 50 8.78 -13.88 0.94
N ALA A 51 10.00 -13.42 0.66
CA ALA A 51 10.55 -12.22 1.27
C ALA A 51 9.97 -10.97 0.61
N VAL A 52 9.31 -10.12 1.39
CA VAL A 52 8.74 -8.87 0.88
C VAL A 52 9.86 -7.89 0.56
N ILE A 53 9.84 -7.35 -0.66
CA ILE A 53 10.80 -6.34 -1.12
C ILE A 53 10.16 -4.99 -1.41
N GLY A 54 8.85 -4.92 -1.40
CA GLY A 54 8.12 -3.67 -1.57
C GLY A 54 6.69 -3.83 -1.12
N TYR A 55 6.06 -2.73 -0.70
CA TYR A 55 4.65 -2.75 -0.36
C TYR A 55 4.00 -1.39 -0.55
N TYR A 56 2.69 -1.40 -0.70
CA TYR A 56 1.85 -0.22 -0.51
C TYR A 56 0.59 -0.60 0.24
N CYS A 57 -0.03 0.37 0.87
CA CYS A 57 -1.32 0.15 1.53
C CYS A 57 -2.36 1.15 1.07
N LEU A 58 -3.60 0.67 0.98
CA LEU A 58 -4.76 1.46 0.62
C LEU A 58 -5.75 1.44 1.78
N ALA A 59 -6.31 2.59 2.08
CA ALA A 59 -7.35 2.74 3.09
C ALA A 59 -8.56 3.42 2.46
N ALA A 60 -9.75 3.02 2.91
CA ALA A 60 -10.97 3.68 2.48
C ALA A 60 -11.04 5.07 3.11
N GLY A 61 -11.47 6.04 2.33
CA GLY A 61 -11.67 7.40 2.78
C GLY A 61 -12.88 8.00 2.10
N ALA A 62 -13.12 9.28 2.36
CA ALA A 62 -14.21 10.01 1.73
C ALA A 62 -13.83 11.48 1.56
N ILE A 63 -14.31 12.07 0.48
CA ILE A 63 -14.15 13.49 0.19
C ILE A 63 -15.54 14.11 0.12
N GLY A 64 -15.78 15.22 0.85
CA GLY A 64 -17.01 15.98 0.71
C GLY A 64 -17.15 16.49 -0.73
N ARG A 65 -18.38 16.52 -1.25
CA ARG A 65 -18.59 16.99 -2.64
C ARG A 65 -18.05 18.38 -2.87
N GLU A 66 -18.15 19.22 -1.87
CA GLU A 66 -17.70 20.63 -1.94
C GLU A 66 -16.18 20.73 -2.15
N ASP A 67 -15.44 19.78 -1.63
CA ASP A 67 -13.98 19.76 -1.70
C ASP A 67 -13.45 18.99 -2.90
N ALA A 68 -14.32 18.33 -3.65
CA ALA A 68 -13.93 17.49 -4.79
C ALA A 68 -13.87 18.33 -6.08
N PRO A 69 -12.96 17.99 -7.02
CA PRO A 69 -12.99 18.56 -8.36
C PRO A 69 -14.34 18.29 -9.04
N LYS A 70 -14.76 19.21 -9.92
CA LYS A 70 -16.05 19.10 -10.62
C LYS A 70 -16.26 17.75 -11.30
N ALA A 71 -15.20 17.19 -11.87
CA ALA A 71 -15.27 15.89 -12.54
C ALA A 71 -15.68 14.77 -11.58
N LEU A 72 -15.31 14.85 -10.31
CA LEU A 72 -15.64 13.86 -9.29
C LEU A 72 -17.01 14.10 -8.64
N ARG A 73 -17.56 15.34 -8.74
CA ARG A 73 -18.87 15.65 -8.14
C ARG A 73 -20.02 15.09 -8.94
N ARG A 74 -19.83 14.92 -10.25
CA ARG A 74 -20.91 14.52 -11.16
C ARG A 74 -21.32 13.07 -10.90
N ASN A 75 -22.62 12.85 -10.63
CA ASN A 75 -23.22 11.54 -10.43
C ASN A 75 -22.60 10.72 -9.27
N ARG A 76 -22.05 11.41 -8.26
CA ARG A 76 -21.43 10.78 -7.10
C ARG A 76 -22.20 11.11 -5.83
N PRO A 77 -22.24 10.17 -4.86
CA PRO A 77 -22.86 10.45 -3.55
C PRO A 77 -22.03 11.47 -2.78
N ASP A 78 -22.61 12.03 -1.74
CA ASP A 78 -21.92 12.92 -0.80
C ASP A 78 -21.96 12.26 0.59
N PRO A 79 -20.83 11.87 1.21
CA PRO A 79 -19.46 12.09 0.72
C PRO A 79 -19.06 11.15 -0.41
N ILE A 80 -18.06 11.55 -1.18
CA ILE A 80 -17.54 10.73 -2.29
C ILE A 80 -16.56 9.69 -1.74
N PRO A 81 -16.81 8.38 -1.93
CA PRO A 81 -15.87 7.35 -1.48
C PRO A 81 -14.60 7.37 -2.32
N VAL A 82 -13.45 7.26 -1.66
CA VAL A 82 -12.13 7.23 -2.29
C VAL A 82 -11.25 6.17 -1.61
N MET A 83 -10.21 5.73 -2.34
CA MET A 83 -9.15 4.90 -1.76
C MET A 83 -7.91 5.79 -1.59
N VAL A 84 -7.35 5.77 -0.40
CA VAL A 84 -6.19 6.59 -0.06
C VAL A 84 -4.94 5.70 -0.06
N LEU A 85 -3.93 6.11 -0.86
CA LEU A 85 -2.60 5.48 -0.79
C LEU A 85 -1.91 6.00 0.47
N GLY A 86 -1.87 5.16 1.51
CA GLY A 86 -1.36 5.58 2.80
C GLY A 86 0.15 5.46 2.94
N ARG A 87 0.72 4.39 2.39
CA ARG A 87 2.16 4.10 2.49
C ARG A 87 2.65 3.41 1.24
N LEU A 88 3.91 3.69 0.90
CA LEU A 88 4.61 3.04 -0.21
C LEU A 88 6.09 2.96 0.17
N ALA A 89 6.67 1.77 0.16
CA ALA A 89 8.08 1.59 0.50
C ALA A 89 8.70 0.43 -0.27
N ILE A 90 9.99 0.55 -0.58
CA ILE A 90 10.78 -0.46 -1.28
C ILE A 90 12.01 -0.79 -0.45
N HIS A 91 12.35 -2.08 -0.35
CA HIS A 91 13.57 -2.54 0.31
C HIS A 91 14.80 -1.85 -0.31
N THR A 92 15.76 -1.46 0.52
CA THR A 92 16.94 -0.69 0.08
C THR A 92 17.70 -1.35 -1.06
N ASN A 93 17.80 -2.68 -1.07
CA ASN A 93 18.49 -3.42 -2.13
C ASN A 93 17.77 -3.38 -3.49
N HIS A 94 16.52 -2.93 -3.51
CA HIS A 94 15.70 -2.89 -4.72
C HIS A 94 15.27 -1.48 -5.10
N GLN A 95 15.71 -0.46 -4.38
CA GLN A 95 15.41 0.92 -4.73
C GLN A 95 16.08 1.30 -6.04
N GLN A 96 15.51 2.28 -6.74
CA GLN A 96 16.00 2.79 -8.02
C GLN A 96 15.90 1.79 -9.19
N LYS A 97 15.13 0.73 -9.04
CA LYS A 97 14.85 -0.25 -10.11
C LYS A 97 13.49 -0.04 -10.76
N GLY A 98 12.83 1.08 -10.51
CA GLY A 98 11.51 1.37 -11.05
C GLY A 98 10.36 0.67 -10.34
N ILE A 99 10.62 -0.10 -9.28
CA ILE A 99 9.60 -0.86 -8.56
C ILE A 99 8.61 0.07 -7.87
N GLY A 100 9.11 1.14 -7.23
CA GLY A 100 8.25 2.13 -6.59
C GLY A 100 7.26 2.77 -7.55
N THR A 101 7.73 3.14 -8.74
CA THR A 101 6.87 3.67 -9.80
C THR A 101 5.86 2.64 -10.27
N ALA A 102 6.28 1.39 -10.43
CA ALA A 102 5.37 0.31 -10.83
C ALA A 102 4.29 0.07 -9.78
N LEU A 103 4.64 0.08 -8.48
CA LEU A 103 3.66 -0.07 -7.41
C LEU A 103 2.68 1.10 -7.37
N LEU A 104 3.16 2.31 -7.58
CA LEU A 104 2.30 3.49 -7.61
C LEU A 104 1.28 3.42 -8.74
N ARG A 105 1.69 2.91 -9.90
CA ARG A 105 0.78 2.70 -11.04
C ARG A 105 -0.25 1.61 -10.75
N ASP A 106 0.15 0.54 -10.06
CA ASP A 106 -0.75 -0.55 -9.68
C ASP A 106 -1.80 -0.08 -8.67
N ALA A 107 -1.38 0.79 -7.76
CA ALA A 107 -2.29 1.35 -6.78
C ALA A 107 -3.31 2.27 -7.43
#